data_628d34d778fc5ff3ee109c3075af3de1
#
_entry.id   628d34d778fc5ff3ee109c3075af3de1
#
_cell.length_a   1.000
_cell.length_b   1.000
_cell.length_c   1.000
_cell.angle_alpha   90.00
_cell.angle_beta   90.00
_cell.angle_gamma   90.00
#
_symmetry.space_group_name_H-M   'P 1'
#
loop_
_entity.id
_entity.type
_entity.pdbx_description
1 polymer ?
#
loop_
_entity_poly.entity_id
_entity_poly.type
_entity_poly.pdbx_seq_one_letter_code
_entity_poly.pdbx_strand_id
1 'polypeptide(L)'
;MTLFQDKTEQTNGDKLIVSGLLAHDEQLTRDFFYRRCYPLFKSVYDNYFTDAEDCIEFISDIYLHIMMPNPDTGRCKLQDFSFRSTLFTWLKTVCLFYCYKKFERKEKLPTDPIVDFFDEEGVRVDTLGESILSDNPSLDHDDVETILRLMPNRRYSMLIRLRYLEEHTNEETAELMGMNMNTFYNKHKLAKDQFFKTLKKEEHDH
;
A
#
# COMPACT_ATOMS: atom_id res chain seq x y z
N MET A 1 -2.00 -11.52 -38.83
CA MET A 1 -1.62 -12.84 -38.29
C MET A 1 -0.75 -12.78 -37.02
N THR A 2 -0.18 -11.66 -36.66
CA THR A 2 0.78 -11.49 -35.55
C THR A 2 0.16 -11.45 -34.13
N LEU A 3 -1.07 -10.97 -33.96
CA LEU A 3 -1.70 -10.79 -32.63
C LEU A 3 -2.15 -12.10 -31.96
N PHE A 4 -2.41 -13.15 -32.72
CA PHE A 4 -2.83 -14.46 -32.16
C PHE A 4 -1.63 -15.34 -31.75
N GLN A 5 -0.49 -15.19 -32.42
CA GLN A 5 0.75 -15.88 -32.04
C GLN A 5 1.28 -15.34 -30.71
N ASP A 6 1.27 -14.02 -30.53
CA ASP A 6 1.74 -13.33 -29.34
C ASP A 6 0.98 -13.75 -28.05
N LYS A 7 -0.35 -13.88 -28.13
CA LYS A 7 -1.18 -14.36 -27.02
C LYS A 7 -0.92 -15.82 -26.65
N THR A 8 -0.64 -16.66 -27.61
CA THR A 8 -0.40 -18.10 -27.38
C THR A 8 0.96 -18.30 -26.72
N GLU A 9 1.98 -17.58 -27.16
CA GLU A 9 3.31 -17.62 -26.56
C GLU A 9 3.31 -17.04 -25.14
N GLN A 10 2.61 -15.94 -24.90
CA GLN A 10 2.42 -15.35 -23.56
C GLN A 10 1.73 -16.34 -22.61
N THR A 11 0.65 -16.98 -23.05
CA THR A 11 -0.08 -17.96 -22.24
C THR A 11 0.78 -19.19 -21.92
N ASN A 12 1.63 -19.63 -22.84
CA ASN A 12 2.56 -20.74 -22.60
C ASN A 12 3.66 -20.34 -21.60
N GLY A 13 4.18 -19.12 -21.69
CA GLY A 13 5.11 -18.57 -20.71
C GLY A 13 4.50 -18.49 -19.31
N ASP A 14 3.27 -17.99 -19.19
CA ASP A 14 2.55 -17.92 -17.92
C ASP A 14 2.31 -19.34 -17.31
N LYS A 15 1.99 -20.33 -18.13
CA LYS A 15 1.82 -21.73 -17.66
C LYS A 15 3.09 -22.33 -17.08
N LEU A 16 4.23 -22.07 -17.72
CA LEU A 16 5.54 -22.52 -17.22
C LEU A 16 5.87 -21.88 -15.87
N ILE A 17 5.63 -20.57 -15.76
CA ILE A 17 5.84 -19.83 -14.50
C ILE A 17 4.93 -20.39 -13.40
N VAL A 18 3.63 -20.51 -13.66
CA VAL A 18 2.66 -21.05 -12.69
C VAL A 18 3.04 -22.48 -12.24
N SER A 19 3.44 -23.33 -13.20
CA SER A 19 3.87 -24.71 -12.88
C SER A 19 5.11 -24.72 -11.97
N GLY A 20 6.11 -23.89 -12.26
CA GLY A 20 7.32 -23.79 -11.45
C GLY A 20 7.06 -23.20 -10.06
N LEU A 21 6.20 -22.17 -9.96
CA LEU A 21 5.79 -21.61 -8.67
C LEU A 21 5.06 -22.65 -7.79
N LEU A 22 4.14 -23.43 -8.39
CA LEU A 22 3.43 -24.52 -7.71
C LEU A 22 4.35 -25.68 -7.33
N ALA A 23 5.43 -25.89 -8.07
CA ALA A 23 6.48 -26.86 -7.73
C ALA A 23 7.47 -26.33 -6.68
N HIS A 24 7.26 -25.10 -6.17
CA HIS A 24 8.16 -24.44 -5.20
C HIS A 24 9.61 -24.29 -5.72
N ASP A 25 9.77 -24.00 -7.02
CA ASP A 25 11.08 -23.67 -7.58
C ASP A 25 11.56 -22.33 -7.01
N GLU A 26 12.55 -22.41 -6.12
CA GLU A 26 13.06 -21.22 -5.41
C GLU A 26 13.70 -20.20 -6.34
N GLN A 27 14.44 -20.66 -7.35
CA GLN A 27 15.13 -19.76 -8.27
C GLN A 27 14.13 -19.01 -9.15
N LEU A 28 13.16 -19.73 -9.69
CA LEU A 28 12.08 -19.14 -10.48
C LEU A 28 11.22 -18.21 -9.63
N THR A 29 10.88 -18.60 -8.40
CA THR A 29 10.12 -17.77 -7.47
C THR A 29 10.84 -16.47 -7.19
N ARG A 30 12.12 -16.52 -6.86
CA ARG A 30 12.95 -15.33 -6.60
C ARG A 30 13.05 -14.43 -7.82
N ASP A 31 13.31 -14.98 -9.00
CA ASP A 31 13.40 -14.20 -10.24
C ASP A 31 12.06 -13.57 -10.60
N PHE A 32 10.96 -14.33 -10.52
CA PHE A 32 9.63 -13.83 -10.87
C PHE A 32 9.16 -12.73 -9.92
N PHE A 33 9.17 -12.95 -8.61
CA PHE A 33 8.63 -11.99 -7.63
C PHE A 33 9.55 -10.80 -7.41
N TYR A 34 10.84 -11.03 -7.18
CA TYR A 34 11.76 -9.98 -6.70
C TYR A 34 12.54 -9.27 -7.83
N ARG A 35 12.41 -9.72 -9.09
CA ARG A 35 13.00 -9.06 -10.25
C ARG A 35 11.94 -8.65 -11.27
N ARG A 36 11.25 -9.62 -11.88
CA ARG A 36 10.33 -9.36 -12.99
C ARG A 36 9.08 -8.59 -12.54
N CYS A 37 8.49 -8.94 -11.41
CA CYS A 37 7.29 -8.30 -10.87
C CYS A 37 7.58 -7.19 -9.85
N TYR A 38 8.84 -6.96 -9.47
CA TYR A 38 9.21 -5.92 -8.52
C TYR A 38 8.63 -4.53 -8.84
N PRO A 39 8.68 -4.02 -10.09
CA PRO A 39 8.10 -2.72 -10.42
C PRO A 39 6.59 -2.65 -10.17
N LEU A 40 5.87 -3.76 -10.39
CA LEU A 40 4.44 -3.86 -10.07
C LEU A 40 4.21 -3.76 -8.56
N PHE A 41 4.91 -4.56 -7.76
CA PHE A 41 4.77 -4.56 -6.32
C PHE A 41 5.16 -3.21 -5.72
N LYS A 42 6.26 -2.62 -6.18
CA LYS A 42 6.70 -1.30 -5.76
C LYS A 42 5.64 -0.23 -6.05
N SER A 43 5.04 -0.26 -7.24
CA SER A 43 3.95 0.65 -7.61
C SER A 43 2.71 0.46 -6.73
N VAL A 44 2.34 -0.77 -6.39
CA VAL A 44 1.20 -1.03 -5.49
C VAL A 44 1.55 -0.59 -4.07
N TYR A 45 2.73 -0.97 -3.56
CA TYR A 45 3.21 -0.60 -2.23
C TYR A 45 3.22 0.92 -2.02
N ASP A 46 3.74 1.67 -3.00
CA ASP A 46 3.83 3.15 -2.90
C ASP A 46 2.46 3.86 -2.98
N ASN A 47 1.44 3.23 -3.58
CA ASN A 47 0.18 3.90 -3.89
C ASN A 47 -1.03 3.39 -3.10
N TYR A 48 -0.95 2.23 -2.44
CA TYR A 48 -2.07 1.62 -1.72
C TYR A 48 -1.68 1.31 -0.28
N PHE A 49 -2.70 1.15 0.56
CA PHE A 49 -2.47 0.78 1.95
C PHE A 49 -1.89 -0.62 2.06
N THR A 50 -0.82 -0.76 2.83
CA THR A 50 -0.29 -2.03 3.32
C THR A 50 0.25 -1.81 4.73
N ASP A 51 0.22 -2.84 5.57
CA ASP A 51 0.82 -2.89 6.89
C ASP A 51 2.26 -3.44 6.88
N ALA A 52 2.78 -3.77 5.70
CA ALA A 52 4.17 -4.17 5.52
C ALA A 52 5.13 -3.01 5.77
N GLU A 53 6.25 -3.27 6.43
CA GLU A 53 7.26 -2.26 6.74
C GLU A 53 8.01 -1.80 5.50
N ASP A 54 8.26 -2.72 4.56
CA ASP A 54 8.92 -2.42 3.29
C ASP A 54 8.30 -3.20 2.11
N CYS A 55 8.78 -2.90 0.90
CA CYS A 55 8.29 -3.54 -0.31
C CYS A 55 8.65 -5.04 -0.38
N ILE A 56 9.74 -5.48 0.25
CA ILE A 56 10.17 -6.88 0.27
C ILE A 56 9.22 -7.70 1.16
N GLU A 57 8.85 -7.17 2.31
CA GLU A 57 7.85 -7.76 3.18
C GLU A 57 6.49 -7.83 2.47
N PHE A 58 6.08 -6.74 1.80
CA PHE A 58 4.86 -6.74 1.00
C PHE A 58 4.85 -7.84 -0.08
N ILE A 59 5.98 -8.04 -0.79
CA ILE A 59 6.12 -9.13 -1.77
C ILE A 59 5.95 -10.49 -1.10
N SER A 60 6.57 -10.68 0.06
CA SER A 60 6.46 -11.93 0.84
C SER A 60 5.03 -12.20 1.29
N ASP A 61 4.33 -11.16 1.75
CA ASP A 61 2.91 -11.24 2.10
C ASP A 61 2.03 -11.66 0.93
N ILE A 62 2.25 -11.05 -0.25
CA ILE A 62 1.51 -11.41 -1.46
C ILE A 62 1.83 -12.85 -1.88
N TYR A 63 3.11 -13.26 -1.82
CA TYR A 63 3.49 -14.63 -2.11
C TYR A 63 2.74 -15.62 -1.21
N LEU A 64 2.77 -15.40 0.09
CA LEU A 64 2.03 -16.23 1.04
C LEU A 64 0.53 -16.23 0.75
N HIS A 65 -0.05 -15.04 0.48
CA HIS A 65 -1.47 -14.91 0.19
C HIS A 65 -1.94 -15.71 -1.04
N ILE A 66 -1.09 -15.87 -2.05
CA ILE A 66 -1.45 -16.63 -3.25
C ILE A 66 -1.09 -18.12 -3.16
N MET A 67 -0.11 -18.47 -2.33
CA MET A 67 0.40 -19.84 -2.19
C MET A 67 -0.22 -20.60 -1.02
N MET A 68 -0.73 -19.91 0.01
CA MET A 68 -1.38 -20.58 1.14
C MET A 68 -2.65 -21.29 0.70
N PRO A 69 -2.82 -22.58 1.06
CA PRO A 69 -4.04 -23.33 0.79
C PRO A 69 -5.24 -22.70 1.52
N ASN A 70 -6.35 -22.61 0.84
CA ASN A 70 -7.62 -22.29 1.47
C ASN A 70 -8.05 -23.45 2.38
N PRO A 71 -8.38 -23.20 3.66
CA PRO A 71 -8.76 -24.26 4.59
C PRO A 71 -9.94 -25.13 4.13
N ASP A 72 -10.90 -24.53 3.39
CA ASP A 72 -12.11 -25.20 2.96
C ASP A 72 -11.90 -26.08 1.71
N THR A 73 -11.02 -25.66 0.79
CA THR A 73 -10.82 -26.31 -0.50
C THR A 73 -9.49 -27.05 -0.63
N GLY A 74 -8.55 -26.78 0.26
CA GLY A 74 -7.16 -27.27 0.19
C GLY A 74 -6.36 -26.71 -0.99
N ARG A 75 -6.91 -25.77 -1.77
CA ARG A 75 -6.28 -25.20 -2.97
C ARG A 75 -5.77 -23.81 -2.70
N CYS A 76 -4.63 -23.46 -3.26
CA CYS A 76 -4.12 -22.10 -3.23
C CYS A 76 -4.70 -21.25 -4.38
N LYS A 77 -4.66 -19.92 -4.23
CA LYS A 77 -5.21 -18.98 -5.25
C LYS A 77 -4.53 -19.11 -6.61
N LEU A 78 -3.24 -19.43 -6.63
CA LEU A 78 -2.52 -19.61 -7.89
C LEU A 78 -3.04 -20.83 -8.69
N GLN A 79 -3.52 -21.87 -8.03
CA GLN A 79 -4.15 -23.02 -8.69
C GLN A 79 -5.49 -22.68 -9.34
N ASP A 80 -6.14 -21.62 -8.87
CA ASP A 80 -7.42 -21.14 -9.43
C ASP A 80 -7.23 -20.11 -10.55
N PHE A 81 -5.98 -19.77 -10.90
CA PHE A 81 -5.69 -18.90 -12.03
C PHE A 81 -6.11 -19.55 -13.36
N SER A 82 -7.08 -18.94 -14.02
CA SER A 82 -7.76 -19.51 -15.19
C SER A 82 -7.16 -19.17 -16.55
N PHE A 83 -6.03 -18.44 -16.59
CA PHE A 83 -5.35 -17.98 -17.82
C PHE A 83 -6.22 -17.14 -18.77
N ARG A 84 -7.28 -16.48 -18.24
CA ARG A 84 -8.11 -15.52 -19.00
C ARG A 84 -7.44 -14.17 -19.22
N SER A 85 -6.47 -13.85 -18.37
CA SER A 85 -5.59 -12.68 -18.46
C SER A 85 -4.14 -13.15 -18.35
N THR A 86 -3.18 -12.23 -18.55
CA THR A 86 -1.78 -12.52 -18.23
C THR A 86 -1.60 -12.72 -16.73
N LEU A 87 -0.63 -13.54 -16.33
CA LEU A 87 -0.29 -13.75 -14.92
C LEU A 87 0.04 -12.43 -14.21
N PHE A 88 0.70 -11.51 -14.91
CA PHE A 88 1.02 -10.17 -14.39
C PHE A 88 -0.24 -9.35 -14.09
N THR A 89 -1.23 -9.34 -15.01
CA THR A 89 -2.50 -8.62 -14.80
C THR A 89 -3.30 -9.22 -13.66
N TRP A 90 -3.35 -10.54 -13.56
CA TRP A 90 -4.00 -11.24 -12.47
C TRP A 90 -3.32 -10.91 -11.12
N LEU A 91 -1.99 -10.96 -11.07
CA LEU A 91 -1.21 -10.64 -9.87
C LEU A 91 -1.46 -9.19 -9.40
N LYS A 92 -1.51 -8.23 -10.33
CA LYS A 92 -1.88 -6.84 -10.03
C LYS A 92 -3.25 -6.76 -9.34
N THR A 93 -4.23 -7.46 -9.88
CA THR A 93 -5.59 -7.50 -9.32
C THR A 93 -5.59 -8.10 -7.92
N VAL A 94 -4.86 -9.20 -7.72
CA VAL A 94 -4.72 -9.84 -6.39
C VAL A 94 -4.09 -8.87 -5.38
N CYS A 95 -3.02 -8.17 -5.75
CA CYS A 95 -2.37 -7.17 -4.89
C CYS A 95 -3.35 -6.05 -4.47
N LEU A 96 -4.12 -5.52 -5.42
CA LEU A 96 -5.10 -4.45 -5.14
C LEU A 96 -6.19 -4.93 -4.17
N PHE A 97 -6.75 -6.13 -4.39
CA PHE A 97 -7.73 -6.70 -3.47
C PHE A 97 -7.15 -7.03 -2.10
N TYR A 98 -5.89 -7.48 -2.04
CA TYR A 98 -5.19 -7.70 -0.78
C TYR A 98 -5.09 -6.40 0.03
N CYS A 99 -4.60 -5.33 -0.59
CA CYS A 99 -4.49 -4.01 0.05
C CYS A 99 -5.87 -3.49 0.50
N TYR A 100 -6.89 -3.63 -0.35
CA TYR A 100 -8.25 -3.20 -0.02
C TYR A 100 -8.82 -3.93 1.19
N LYS A 101 -8.69 -5.25 1.25
CA LYS A 101 -9.15 -6.05 2.40
C LYS A 101 -8.37 -5.75 3.69
N LYS A 102 -7.07 -5.49 3.59
CA LYS A 102 -6.27 -5.05 4.75
C LYS A 102 -6.77 -3.70 5.28
N PHE A 103 -7.05 -2.77 4.38
CA PHE A 103 -7.63 -1.47 4.72
C PHE A 103 -8.99 -1.59 5.40
N GLU A 104 -9.94 -2.37 4.83
CA GLU A 104 -11.26 -2.61 5.46
C GLU A 104 -11.17 -3.25 6.83
N ARG A 105 -10.23 -4.17 7.03
CA ARG A 105 -10.02 -4.81 8.36
C ARG A 105 -9.48 -3.79 9.37
N LYS A 106 -8.57 -2.91 8.96
CA LYS A 106 -8.05 -1.84 9.81
C LYS A 106 -9.17 -0.88 10.25
N GLU A 107 -10.08 -0.51 9.36
CA GLU A 107 -11.22 0.35 9.71
C GLU A 107 -12.23 -0.33 10.66
N LYS A 108 -12.35 -1.66 10.61
CA LYS A 108 -13.27 -2.44 11.45
C LYS A 108 -12.69 -2.86 12.79
N LEU A 109 -11.37 -2.79 12.98
CA LEU A 109 -10.78 -2.96 14.30
C LEU A 109 -11.17 -1.74 15.15
N PRO A 110 -11.64 -1.94 16.41
CA PRO A 110 -11.86 -0.83 17.32
C PRO A 110 -10.50 -0.16 17.54
N THR A 111 -10.23 0.83 16.73
CA THR A 111 -9.30 1.88 17.12
C THR A 111 -9.97 2.58 18.29
N ASP A 112 -9.21 2.89 19.35
CA ASP A 112 -9.69 3.79 20.40
C ASP A 112 -10.49 4.90 19.74
N PRO A 113 -11.67 5.26 20.27
CA PRO A 113 -12.56 6.16 19.59
C PRO A 113 -11.80 7.45 19.29
N ILE A 114 -11.38 7.58 18.03
CA ILE A 114 -11.07 8.88 17.49
C ILE A 114 -12.42 9.58 17.58
N VAL A 115 -12.54 10.47 18.54
CA VAL A 115 -13.73 11.30 18.70
C VAL A 115 -13.80 12.08 17.39
N ASP A 116 -14.69 11.66 16.49
CA ASP A 116 -15.03 12.44 15.32
C ASP A 116 -15.72 13.70 15.81
N PHE A 117 -14.95 14.77 16.01
CA PHE A 117 -15.54 16.07 16.27
C PHE A 117 -16.14 16.58 14.98
N PHE A 118 -17.46 16.62 14.95
CA PHE A 118 -18.20 17.38 13.96
C PHE A 118 -18.44 18.78 14.57
N ASP A 119 -18.26 19.82 13.75
CA ASP A 119 -18.71 21.14 14.14
C ASP A 119 -20.26 21.21 14.18
N GLU A 120 -20.79 22.33 14.66
CA GLU A 120 -22.25 22.54 14.78
C GLU A 120 -22.98 22.48 13.43
N GLU A 121 -22.25 22.50 12.31
CA GLU A 121 -22.75 22.41 10.95
C GLU A 121 -22.62 21.00 10.34
N GLY A 122 -22.11 20.01 11.11
CA GLY A 122 -21.94 18.62 10.68
C GLY A 122 -20.74 18.42 9.72
N VAL A 123 -19.83 19.39 9.65
CA VAL A 123 -18.58 19.27 8.90
C VAL A 123 -17.55 18.62 9.79
N ARG A 124 -16.86 17.60 9.27
CA ARG A 124 -15.75 16.93 9.98
C ARG A 124 -14.62 17.93 10.22
N VAL A 125 -14.46 18.36 11.47
CA VAL A 125 -13.33 19.20 11.84
C VAL A 125 -12.09 18.32 11.92
N ASP A 126 -11.12 18.57 11.04
CA ASP A 126 -9.82 17.89 11.05
C ASP A 126 -8.95 18.49 12.18
N THR A 127 -9.38 18.25 13.43
CA THR A 127 -8.65 18.68 14.65
C THR A 127 -7.29 18.01 14.80
N LEU A 128 -7.00 16.96 14.02
CA LEU A 128 -5.69 16.29 14.00
C LEU A 128 -4.65 17.07 13.17
N GLY A 129 -5.07 18.04 12.37
CA GLY A 129 -4.15 18.85 11.54
C GLY A 129 -3.29 19.80 12.35
N GLU A 130 -3.84 20.41 13.39
CA GLU A 130 -3.08 21.27 14.32
C GLU A 130 -2.19 20.45 15.27
N SER A 131 -2.45 19.14 15.41
CA SER A 131 -1.87 18.27 16.42
C SER A 131 -0.47 17.73 16.06
N ILE A 132 -0.07 17.59 14.81
CA ILE A 132 1.26 16.97 14.51
C ILE A 132 2.41 17.79 15.10
N LEU A 133 2.32 19.11 15.05
CA LEU A 133 3.34 20.01 15.62
C LEU A 133 2.97 20.51 17.02
N SER A 134 1.67 20.63 17.35
CA SER A 134 1.22 21.12 18.65
C SER A 134 1.20 20.04 19.74
N ASP A 135 0.94 18.78 19.41
CA ASP A 135 0.94 17.67 20.38
C ASP A 135 2.36 17.13 20.69
N ASN A 136 3.35 17.49 19.87
CA ASN A 136 4.76 17.20 20.11
C ASN A 136 5.59 18.49 20.08
N PRO A 137 5.56 19.31 21.12
CA PRO A 137 6.30 20.58 21.16
C PRO A 137 7.84 20.41 21.11
N SER A 138 8.35 19.20 21.10
CA SER A 138 9.76 18.87 20.94
C SER A 138 10.19 18.63 19.48
N LEU A 139 9.24 18.51 18.53
CA LEU A 139 9.55 18.32 17.12
C LEU A 139 9.72 19.67 16.44
N ASP A 140 10.91 19.94 15.93
CA ASP A 140 11.15 21.09 15.07
C ASP A 140 10.94 20.72 13.57
N HIS A 141 11.09 21.71 12.71
CA HIS A 141 10.91 21.53 11.27
C HIS A 141 11.91 20.52 10.69
N ASP A 142 13.15 20.47 11.18
CA ASP A 142 14.20 19.59 10.70
C ASP A 142 13.93 18.15 11.12
N ASP A 143 13.35 17.94 12.31
CA ASP A 143 12.89 16.63 12.78
C ASP A 143 11.78 16.07 11.88
N VAL A 144 10.78 16.89 11.57
CA VAL A 144 9.68 16.52 10.67
C VAL A 144 10.21 16.15 9.28
N GLU A 145 11.14 16.96 8.72
CA GLU A 145 11.80 16.66 7.45
C GLU A 145 12.53 15.32 7.48
N THR A 146 13.22 15.03 8.58
CA THR A 146 13.93 13.77 8.75
C THR A 146 12.97 12.59 8.75
N ILE A 147 11.87 12.67 9.53
CA ILE A 147 10.83 11.63 9.54
C ILE A 147 10.22 11.44 8.16
N LEU A 148 9.92 12.53 7.43
CA LEU A 148 9.39 12.46 6.08
C LEU A 148 10.32 11.74 5.09
N ARG A 149 11.64 11.89 5.25
CA ARG A 149 12.64 11.18 4.42
C ARG A 149 12.69 9.69 4.73
N LEU A 150 12.43 9.31 5.98
CA LEU A 150 12.43 7.93 6.46
C LEU A 150 11.11 7.20 6.16
N MET A 151 10.03 7.93 5.84
CA MET A 151 8.76 7.32 5.47
C MET A 151 8.89 6.43 4.24
N PRO A 152 8.46 5.15 4.31
CA PRO A 152 8.58 4.22 3.19
C PRO A 152 7.72 4.60 1.98
N ASN A 153 6.58 5.25 2.20
CA ASN A 153 5.68 5.68 1.12
C ASN A 153 5.90 7.14 0.74
N ARG A 154 6.56 7.37 -0.39
CA ARG A 154 6.87 8.72 -0.91
C ARG A 154 5.65 9.60 -1.18
N ARG A 155 4.51 9.01 -1.58
CA ARG A 155 3.28 9.80 -1.77
C ARG A 155 2.69 10.26 -0.45
N TYR A 156 2.78 9.45 0.60
CA TYR A 156 2.34 9.83 1.93
C TYR A 156 3.26 10.90 2.53
N SER A 157 4.58 10.74 2.37
CA SER A 157 5.55 11.76 2.73
C SER A 157 5.26 13.10 2.04
N MET A 158 5.00 13.08 0.71
CA MET A 158 4.65 14.28 -0.04
C MET A 158 3.33 14.91 0.45
N LEU A 159 2.31 14.08 0.74
CA LEU A 159 1.03 14.56 1.24
C LEU A 159 1.18 15.28 2.59
N ILE A 160 1.95 14.70 3.52
CA ILE A 160 2.23 15.33 4.82
C ILE A 160 3.04 16.61 4.63
N ARG A 161 4.05 16.62 3.75
CA ARG A 161 4.83 17.81 3.43
C ARG A 161 3.95 18.96 2.94
N LEU A 162 3.18 18.74 1.88
CA LEU A 162 2.31 19.75 1.29
C LEU A 162 1.33 20.32 2.32
N ARG A 163 0.73 19.45 3.14
CA ARG A 163 -0.30 19.85 4.09
C ARG A 163 0.25 20.56 5.33
N TYR A 164 1.42 20.17 5.85
CA TYR A 164 1.90 20.58 7.17
C TYR A 164 3.18 21.42 7.15
N LEU A 165 4.06 21.24 6.17
CA LEU A 165 5.26 22.06 6.03
C LEU A 165 5.07 23.21 5.04
N GLU A 166 4.31 22.98 3.97
CA GLU A 166 4.01 23.99 2.95
C GLU A 166 2.64 24.65 3.18
N GLU A 167 1.91 24.24 4.23
CA GLU A 167 0.66 24.83 4.73
C GLU A 167 -0.48 24.94 3.70
N HIS A 168 -0.47 24.07 2.66
CA HIS A 168 -1.57 24.00 1.71
C HIS A 168 -2.85 23.53 2.38
N THR A 169 -4.00 24.00 1.90
CA THR A 169 -5.32 23.50 2.32
C THR A 169 -5.52 22.04 1.89
N ASN A 170 -6.53 21.38 2.43
CA ASN A 170 -6.89 20.02 2.02
C ASN A 170 -7.23 19.93 0.53
N GLU A 171 -7.95 20.93 0.02
CA GLU A 171 -8.37 21.06 -1.37
C GLU A 171 -7.16 21.26 -2.30
N GLU A 172 -6.28 22.19 -1.96
CA GLU A 172 -5.06 22.47 -2.72
C GLU A 172 -4.13 21.24 -2.73
N THR A 173 -3.97 20.58 -1.57
CA THR A 173 -3.16 19.37 -1.49
C THR A 173 -3.75 18.25 -2.33
N ALA A 174 -5.08 18.07 -2.32
CA ALA A 174 -5.76 17.07 -3.14
C ALA A 174 -5.55 17.36 -4.63
N GLU A 175 -5.68 18.62 -5.06
CA GLU A 175 -5.46 19.05 -6.44
C GLU A 175 -4.01 18.83 -6.87
N LEU A 176 -3.03 19.27 -6.10
CA LEU A 176 -1.59 19.09 -6.36
C LEU A 176 -1.21 17.60 -6.47
N MET A 177 -1.86 16.75 -5.68
CA MET A 177 -1.64 15.29 -5.69
C MET A 177 -2.50 14.54 -6.72
N GLY A 178 -3.36 15.23 -7.48
CA GLY A 178 -4.25 14.65 -8.47
C GLY A 178 -5.30 13.71 -7.85
N MET A 179 -5.86 14.04 -6.69
CA MET A 179 -6.83 13.25 -5.95
C MET A 179 -8.18 13.97 -5.86
N ASN A 180 -9.30 13.21 -5.83
CA ASN A 180 -10.55 13.75 -5.33
C ASN A 180 -10.54 13.79 -3.79
N MET A 181 -11.44 14.59 -3.18
CA MET A 181 -11.46 14.81 -1.73
C MET A 181 -11.66 13.53 -0.92
N ASN A 182 -12.52 12.60 -1.36
CA ASN A 182 -12.71 11.33 -0.66
C ASN A 182 -11.43 10.50 -0.63
N THR A 183 -10.71 10.45 -1.76
CA THR A 183 -9.41 9.79 -1.84
C THR A 183 -8.38 10.50 -0.97
N PHE A 184 -8.40 11.84 -0.96
CA PHE A 184 -7.52 12.65 -0.14
C PHE A 184 -7.69 12.31 1.35
N TYR A 185 -8.90 12.39 1.91
CA TYR A 185 -9.13 12.12 3.33
C TYR A 185 -8.66 10.72 3.75
N ASN A 186 -8.95 9.71 2.93
CA ASN A 186 -8.48 8.35 3.20
C ASN A 186 -6.95 8.24 3.19
N LYS A 187 -6.30 8.86 2.18
CA LYS A 187 -4.82 8.85 2.08
C LYS A 187 -4.16 9.70 3.15
N HIS A 188 -4.76 10.82 3.51
CA HIS A 188 -4.28 11.71 4.55
C HIS A 188 -4.24 11.00 5.93
N LYS A 189 -5.32 10.27 6.29
CA LYS A 189 -5.34 9.44 7.50
C LYS A 189 -4.20 8.41 7.50
N LEU A 190 -4.02 7.68 6.40
CA LEU A 190 -2.97 6.68 6.26
C LEU A 190 -1.56 7.28 6.29
N ALA A 191 -1.40 8.47 5.70
CA ALA A 191 -0.14 9.19 5.72
C ALA A 191 0.25 9.62 7.14
N LYS A 192 -0.72 10.14 7.92
CA LYS A 192 -0.51 10.46 9.35
C LYS A 192 -0.13 9.22 10.16
N ASP A 193 -0.86 8.12 9.98
CA ASP A 193 -0.55 6.86 10.67
C ASP A 193 0.87 6.38 10.37
N GLN A 194 1.31 6.48 9.12
CA GLN A 194 2.66 6.09 8.72
C GLN A 194 3.71 7.03 9.28
N PHE A 195 3.45 8.34 9.31
CA PHE A 195 4.34 9.33 9.92
C PHE A 195 4.59 9.01 11.40
N PHE A 196 3.54 8.80 12.19
CA PHE A 196 3.69 8.47 13.61
C PHE A 196 4.34 7.12 13.87
N LYS A 197 4.12 6.13 13.00
CA LYS A 197 4.85 4.85 13.09
C LYS A 197 6.35 5.04 12.86
N THR A 198 6.71 5.86 11.88
CA THR A 198 8.11 6.15 11.55
C THR A 198 8.77 6.92 12.70
N LEU A 199 8.09 7.94 13.25
CA LEU A 199 8.55 8.70 14.40
C LEU A 199 8.84 7.80 15.61
N LYS A 200 7.89 6.94 16.00
CA LYS A 200 8.06 6.00 17.13
C LYS A 200 9.22 5.03 16.93
N LYS A 201 9.50 4.63 15.70
CA LYS A 201 10.62 3.75 15.39
C LYS A 201 11.94 4.47 15.62
N GLU A 202 12.06 5.71 15.16
CA GLU A 202 13.26 6.54 15.39
C GLU A 202 13.51 6.84 16.87
N GLU A 203 12.45 7.10 17.66
CA GLU A 203 12.57 7.31 19.10
C GLU A 203 13.07 6.06 19.85
N HIS A 204 12.88 4.86 19.30
CA HIS A 204 13.33 3.60 19.93
C HIS A 204 14.73 3.18 19.48
N ASP A 205 15.20 3.70 18.34
CA ASP A 205 16.52 3.38 17.77
C ASP A 205 17.62 4.34 18.29
N HIS A 206 17.25 5.36 19.07
CA HIS A 206 18.12 6.30 19.78
C HIS A 206 18.03 6.11 21.30
#